data_ca94ec123fc8806002154506a774b712
#
_entry.id   ca94ec123fc8806002154506a774b712
#
_cell.length_a   1.000
_cell.length_b   1.000
_cell.length_c   1.000
_cell.angle_alpha   90.00
_cell.angle_beta   90.00
_cell.angle_gamma   90.00
#
_symmetry.space_group_name_H-M   'P 1'
#
loop_
_entity.id
_entity.type
_entity.pdbx_description
1 polymer ?
#
loop_
_entity_poly.entity_id
_entity_poly.type
_entity_poly.pdbx_seq_one_letter_code
_entity_poly.pdbx_strand_id
1 'polypeptide(L)'
;VSVLRKLAGQTAIYGLSSIVARFLNFLLTPLYTSKGVFPPEEYGVITSLYAWAPFISIVLTFGMETAYFRFANRSSGDERSVYGTALLSVTIAALLFVAGGMLFAQPIAAEIGFPAFASSVVMLVAILALDALTAIPMARLRKEGRAWWFVAVNGSNVLVNIALNLLFIGYCMRKVNAGESNALIEAVYDPALGVGYVFLANVASSAVKLLLLLPQWWPGRLRFDRQLLRPMLAFGWPLLIAGLAGMINETADRIMLKRLLDPVLGESATNAQIGIYGACYKLAILITLFIQAFRMGAEPFFFSHAKEKNSKETFARIMNVFVAVCMAAFLCVMLFIDLFKWFIPNEAYHEGLRVVPILMLANVFLGVYYNQSVWYKLTDRTRAGGTIAAFGALITLVLLFLLIPRLGYMGAAWTTLACYASMAVLSYVWGQRHYAVPYNVGRVLGYMATAVFLWWGAEQLPLEGALKYALRAALLMVYMAAAWRNERGALRPSPSA
;
A
#
# COMPACT_ATOMS: atom_id res chain seq x y z
N VAL A 1 32.57 0.44 -9.77
CA VAL A 1 31.48 0.51 -10.77
C VAL A 1 30.70 -0.80 -10.83
N SER A 2 31.32 -1.99 -10.73
CA SER A 2 30.66 -3.30 -10.84
C SER A 2 29.77 -3.62 -9.63
N VAL A 3 30.18 -3.30 -8.41
CA VAL A 3 29.43 -3.59 -7.16
C VAL A 3 28.18 -2.72 -7.08
N LEU A 4 28.26 -1.42 -7.37
CA LEU A 4 27.10 -0.52 -7.39
C LEU A 4 26.09 -0.93 -8.46
N ARG A 5 26.55 -1.35 -9.64
CA ARG A 5 25.66 -1.84 -10.72
C ARG A 5 24.95 -3.13 -10.33
N LYS A 6 25.65 -4.04 -9.64
CA LYS A 6 25.05 -5.29 -9.11
C LYS A 6 24.04 -5.00 -8.02
N LEU A 7 24.35 -4.07 -7.09
CA LEU A 7 23.44 -3.67 -6.02
C LEU A 7 22.18 -2.99 -6.59
N ALA A 8 22.34 -2.06 -7.53
CA ALA A 8 21.22 -1.40 -8.19
C ALA A 8 20.34 -2.39 -8.95
N GLY A 9 20.94 -3.36 -9.66
CA GLY A 9 20.19 -4.42 -10.34
C GLY A 9 19.41 -5.31 -9.38
N GLN A 10 20.00 -5.73 -8.27
CA GLN A 10 19.31 -6.54 -7.27
C GLN A 10 18.17 -5.76 -6.60
N THR A 11 18.40 -4.51 -6.20
CA THR A 11 17.36 -3.64 -5.62
C THR A 11 16.19 -3.44 -6.58
N ALA A 12 16.49 -3.25 -7.87
CA ALA A 12 15.45 -3.16 -8.91
C ALA A 12 14.64 -4.46 -9.03
N ILE A 13 15.28 -5.63 -9.00
CA ILE A 13 14.60 -6.93 -9.06
C ILE A 13 13.66 -7.11 -7.85
N TYR A 14 14.14 -6.86 -6.63
CA TYR A 14 13.33 -6.98 -5.41
C TYR A 14 12.13 -6.04 -5.41
N GLY A 15 12.34 -4.82 -5.80
CA GLY A 15 11.30 -3.82 -5.79
C GLY A 15 10.30 -4.01 -6.91
N LEU A 16 10.76 -4.28 -8.13
CA LEU A 16 9.87 -4.54 -9.27
C LEU A 16 8.99 -5.77 -8.99
N SER A 17 9.55 -6.84 -8.41
CA SER A 17 8.76 -8.02 -8.03
C SER A 17 7.65 -7.67 -7.01
N SER A 18 7.94 -6.80 -6.06
CA SER A 18 6.95 -6.37 -5.06
C SER A 18 5.85 -5.48 -5.67
N ILE A 19 6.21 -4.60 -6.62
CA ILE A 19 5.24 -3.76 -7.35
C ILE A 19 4.36 -4.63 -8.24
N VAL A 20 4.95 -5.57 -8.99
CA VAL A 20 4.22 -6.51 -9.85
C VAL A 20 3.26 -7.37 -9.01
N ALA A 21 3.69 -7.88 -7.86
CA ALA A 21 2.85 -8.63 -6.95
C ALA A 21 1.62 -7.83 -6.48
N ARG A 22 1.81 -6.57 -6.12
CA ARG A 22 0.71 -5.67 -5.73
C ARG A 22 -0.23 -5.36 -6.90
N PHE A 23 0.33 -5.13 -8.08
CA PHE A 23 -0.44 -4.88 -9.29
C PHE A 23 -1.28 -6.09 -9.69
N LEU A 24 -0.73 -7.30 -9.61
CA LEU A 24 -1.46 -8.53 -9.91
C LEU A 24 -2.62 -8.77 -8.91
N ASN A 25 -2.41 -8.54 -7.62
CA ASN A 25 -3.48 -8.58 -6.63
C ASN A 25 -4.54 -7.46 -6.83
N PHE A 26 -4.12 -6.29 -7.30
CA PHE A 26 -5.04 -5.23 -7.70
C PHE A 26 -5.99 -5.68 -8.80
N LEU A 27 -5.53 -6.51 -9.75
CA LEU A 27 -6.36 -7.06 -10.85
C LEU A 27 -7.46 -8.02 -10.37
N LEU A 28 -7.47 -8.47 -9.12
CA LEU A 28 -8.60 -9.21 -8.54
C LEU A 28 -9.81 -8.32 -8.23
N THR A 29 -9.64 -7.00 -8.16
CA THR A 29 -10.75 -6.08 -7.87
C THR A 29 -11.90 -6.18 -8.88
N PRO A 30 -11.68 -6.20 -10.20
CA PRO A 30 -12.76 -6.41 -11.18
C PRO A 30 -13.52 -7.72 -10.99
N LEU A 31 -12.83 -8.78 -10.55
CA LEU A 31 -13.47 -10.06 -10.24
C LEU A 31 -14.42 -9.90 -9.05
N TYR A 32 -13.93 -9.32 -7.95
CA TYR A 32 -14.72 -9.18 -6.72
C TYR A 32 -15.91 -8.23 -6.89
N THR A 33 -15.74 -7.15 -7.67
CA THR A 33 -16.77 -6.15 -7.91
C THR A 33 -17.63 -6.44 -9.16
N SER A 34 -17.55 -7.65 -9.72
CA SER A 34 -18.41 -8.06 -10.85
C SER A 34 -19.85 -8.26 -10.40
N LYS A 35 -20.80 -7.99 -11.34
CA LYS A 35 -22.21 -8.31 -11.11
C LYS A 35 -22.38 -9.80 -10.79
N GLY A 36 -23.13 -10.11 -9.71
CA GLY A 36 -23.37 -11.49 -9.28
C GLY A 36 -22.22 -12.15 -8.52
N VAL A 37 -21.17 -11.39 -8.12
CA VAL A 37 -20.11 -11.86 -7.23
C VAL A 37 -20.34 -11.26 -5.85
N PHE A 38 -19.68 -10.18 -5.49
CA PHE A 38 -19.92 -9.54 -4.20
C PHE A 38 -20.69 -8.22 -4.36
N PRO A 39 -21.81 -8.04 -3.66
CA PRO A 39 -22.40 -6.73 -3.49
C PRO A 39 -21.53 -5.84 -2.60
N PRO A 40 -21.77 -4.51 -2.56
CA PRO A 40 -20.98 -3.59 -1.76
C PRO A 40 -20.84 -3.98 -0.28
N GLU A 41 -21.88 -4.53 0.33
CA GLU A 41 -21.89 -4.96 1.72
C GLU A 41 -20.88 -6.06 2.01
N GLU A 42 -20.81 -7.08 1.15
CA GLU A 42 -19.88 -8.19 1.29
C GLU A 42 -18.44 -7.78 0.98
N TYR A 43 -18.24 -6.96 -0.05
CA TYR A 43 -16.92 -6.41 -0.35
C TYR A 43 -16.43 -5.48 0.77
N GLY A 44 -17.34 -4.83 1.46
CA GLY A 44 -17.08 -4.03 2.66
C GLY A 44 -16.49 -4.86 3.81
N VAL A 45 -17.01 -6.09 4.03
CA VAL A 45 -16.45 -7.04 5.01
C VAL A 45 -15.01 -7.37 4.69
N ILE A 46 -14.73 -7.74 3.43
CA ILE A 46 -13.36 -8.03 2.97
C ILE A 46 -12.44 -6.82 3.21
N THR A 47 -12.88 -5.63 2.79
CA THR A 47 -12.11 -4.39 2.92
C THR A 47 -11.83 -4.03 4.38
N SER A 48 -12.82 -4.17 5.26
CA SER A 48 -12.71 -3.86 6.69
C SER A 48 -11.78 -4.84 7.42
N LEU A 49 -11.92 -6.14 7.17
CA LEU A 49 -11.08 -7.14 7.82
C LEU A 49 -9.61 -6.97 7.39
N TYR A 50 -9.35 -6.76 6.11
CA TYR A 50 -7.97 -6.50 5.64
C TYR A 50 -7.39 -5.17 6.12
N ALA A 51 -8.20 -4.19 6.56
CA ALA A 51 -7.69 -2.94 7.13
C ALA A 51 -6.89 -3.16 8.43
N TRP A 52 -7.17 -4.23 9.18
CA TRP A 52 -6.42 -4.61 10.38
C TRP A 52 -5.06 -5.25 10.07
N ALA A 53 -4.91 -5.86 8.89
CA ALA A 53 -3.73 -6.65 8.55
C ALA A 53 -2.40 -5.88 8.67
N PRO A 54 -2.24 -4.64 8.18
CA PRO A 54 -0.98 -3.91 8.29
C PRO A 54 -0.59 -3.60 9.74
N PHE A 55 -1.56 -3.26 10.60
CA PHE A 55 -1.32 -2.98 12.02
C PHE A 55 -0.78 -4.23 12.74
N ILE A 56 -1.47 -5.35 12.55
CA ILE A 56 -1.10 -6.63 13.19
C ILE A 56 0.25 -7.12 12.66
N SER A 57 0.51 -7.00 11.35
CA SER A 57 1.79 -7.39 10.75
C SER A 57 2.98 -6.62 11.34
N ILE A 58 2.83 -5.31 11.59
CA ILE A 58 3.86 -4.49 12.23
C ILE A 58 4.10 -4.94 13.67
N VAL A 59 3.04 -5.24 14.41
CA VAL A 59 3.14 -5.74 15.79
C VAL A 59 3.81 -7.11 15.84
N LEU A 60 3.41 -8.05 14.98
CA LEU A 60 3.97 -9.39 14.94
C LEU A 60 5.45 -9.42 14.56
N THR A 61 5.85 -8.60 13.60
CA THR A 61 7.25 -8.56 13.15
C THR A 61 8.13 -7.68 14.05
N PHE A 62 7.56 -6.74 14.79
CA PHE A 62 8.20 -5.85 15.77
C PHE A 62 9.52 -5.21 15.27
N GLY A 63 9.61 -4.93 13.97
CA GLY A 63 10.83 -4.40 13.37
C GLY A 63 12.02 -5.37 13.31
N MET A 64 11.80 -6.66 13.61
CA MET A 64 12.84 -7.69 13.64
C MET A 64 13.53 -7.91 12.30
N GLU A 65 12.84 -7.66 11.19
CA GLU A 65 13.43 -7.71 9.86
C GLU A 65 14.57 -6.67 9.72
N THR A 66 14.30 -5.42 10.12
CA THR A 66 15.30 -4.34 10.08
C THR A 66 16.41 -4.56 11.13
N ALA A 67 16.03 -5.07 12.31
CA ALA A 67 17.00 -5.45 13.34
C ALA A 67 17.93 -6.55 12.82
N TYR A 68 17.40 -7.59 12.17
CA TYR A 68 18.22 -8.63 11.55
C TYR A 68 19.27 -8.05 10.60
N PHE A 69 18.87 -7.18 9.64
CA PHE A 69 19.84 -6.55 8.73
C PHE A 69 20.90 -5.75 9.47
N ARG A 70 20.51 -4.96 10.48
CA ARG A 70 21.44 -4.12 11.22
C ARG A 70 22.45 -4.94 12.00
N PHE A 71 21.98 -5.92 12.77
CA PHE A 71 22.83 -6.69 13.66
C PHE A 71 23.68 -7.72 12.89
N ALA A 72 23.14 -8.33 11.85
CA ALA A 72 23.87 -9.26 11.00
C ALA A 72 24.98 -8.61 10.17
N ASN A 73 24.96 -7.27 9.95
CA ASN A 73 26.02 -6.54 9.27
C ASN A 73 27.04 -5.91 10.24
N ARG A 74 26.71 -5.77 11.53
CA ARG A 74 27.60 -5.16 12.54
C ARG A 74 28.40 -6.16 13.34
N SER A 75 27.88 -7.36 13.54
CA SER A 75 28.56 -8.34 14.35
C SER A 75 29.65 -9.05 13.54
N SER A 76 30.89 -8.89 13.98
CA SER A 76 31.96 -9.89 13.78
C SER A 76 31.61 -11.24 14.44
N GLY A 77 30.41 -11.39 14.99
CA GLY A 77 29.88 -12.53 15.70
C GLY A 77 28.97 -13.40 14.85
N ASP A 78 28.56 -14.51 15.41
CA ASP A 78 27.80 -15.57 14.78
C ASP A 78 26.46 -15.07 14.15
N GLU A 79 26.48 -14.85 12.81
CA GLU A 79 25.27 -14.48 12.03
C GLU A 79 24.12 -15.46 12.29
N ARG A 80 24.42 -16.73 12.60
CA ARG A 80 23.43 -17.76 12.89
C ARG A 80 22.66 -17.44 14.17
N SER A 81 23.34 -16.87 15.19
CA SER A 81 22.67 -16.43 16.41
C SER A 81 21.75 -15.23 16.18
N VAL A 82 22.15 -14.25 15.34
CA VAL A 82 21.29 -13.12 14.99
C VAL A 82 20.05 -13.60 14.22
N TYR A 83 20.25 -14.46 13.22
CA TYR A 83 19.15 -15.04 12.45
C TYR A 83 18.22 -15.89 13.31
N GLY A 84 18.80 -16.82 14.12
CA GLY A 84 18.04 -17.70 14.99
C GLY A 84 17.22 -16.92 16.03
N THR A 85 17.81 -15.87 16.63
CA THR A 85 17.11 -15.01 17.60
C THR A 85 15.95 -14.26 16.95
N ALA A 86 16.15 -13.66 15.77
CA ALA A 86 15.10 -12.98 15.05
C ALA A 86 13.96 -13.94 14.63
N LEU A 87 14.32 -15.09 14.03
CA LEU A 87 13.36 -16.08 13.57
C LEU A 87 12.53 -16.65 14.71
N LEU A 88 13.18 -17.10 15.80
CA LEU A 88 12.46 -17.69 16.94
C LEU A 88 11.59 -16.67 17.66
N SER A 89 12.01 -15.41 17.76
CA SER A 89 11.20 -14.35 18.39
C SER A 89 9.92 -14.10 17.60
N VAL A 90 10.00 -13.97 16.27
CA VAL A 90 8.81 -13.77 15.41
C VAL A 90 7.95 -15.03 15.39
N THR A 91 8.56 -16.23 15.41
CA THR A 91 7.83 -17.51 15.47
C THR A 91 7.01 -17.64 16.75
N ILE A 92 7.60 -17.33 17.90
CA ILE A 92 6.90 -17.35 19.18
C ILE A 92 5.74 -16.34 19.18
N ALA A 93 5.98 -15.13 18.71
CA ALA A 93 4.92 -14.11 18.57
C ALA A 93 3.77 -14.58 17.66
N ALA A 94 4.10 -15.18 16.51
CA ALA A 94 3.11 -15.72 15.56
C ALA A 94 2.30 -16.88 16.18
N LEU A 95 2.95 -17.80 16.88
CA LEU A 95 2.26 -18.92 17.53
C LEU A 95 1.34 -18.46 18.67
N LEU A 96 1.78 -17.51 19.51
CA LEU A 96 0.92 -16.90 20.52
C LEU A 96 -0.26 -16.16 19.91
N PHE A 97 -0.03 -15.46 18.80
CA PHE A 97 -1.09 -14.77 18.06
C PHE A 97 -2.11 -15.74 17.48
N VAL A 98 -1.67 -16.87 16.90
CA VAL A 98 -2.58 -17.93 16.41
C VAL A 98 -3.37 -18.53 17.56
N ALA A 99 -2.71 -18.88 18.66
CA ALA A 99 -3.37 -19.47 19.83
C ALA A 99 -4.43 -18.52 20.40
N GLY A 100 -4.09 -17.25 20.60
CA GLY A 100 -5.04 -16.22 21.06
C GLY A 100 -6.15 -15.95 20.04
N GLY A 101 -5.79 -15.81 18.76
CA GLY A 101 -6.75 -15.53 17.69
C GLY A 101 -7.74 -16.66 17.46
N MET A 102 -7.34 -17.92 17.60
CA MET A 102 -8.26 -19.07 17.52
C MET A 102 -9.14 -19.19 18.76
N LEU A 103 -8.57 -19.01 19.95
CA LEU A 103 -9.30 -19.12 21.21
C LEU A 103 -10.36 -18.02 21.36
N PHE A 104 -10.05 -16.82 20.90
CA PHE A 104 -10.92 -15.64 21.04
C PHE A 104 -11.53 -15.19 19.70
N ALA A 105 -11.60 -16.07 18.69
CA ALA A 105 -12.08 -15.71 17.34
C ALA A 105 -13.49 -15.06 17.36
N GLN A 106 -14.44 -15.66 18.06
CA GLN A 106 -15.81 -15.16 18.14
C GLN A 106 -15.90 -13.82 18.91
N PRO A 107 -15.30 -13.65 20.11
CA PRO A 107 -15.21 -12.36 20.77
C PRO A 107 -14.52 -11.27 19.92
N ILE A 108 -13.42 -11.60 19.23
CA ILE A 108 -12.72 -10.67 18.35
C ILE A 108 -13.63 -10.26 17.19
N ALA A 109 -14.31 -11.22 16.54
CA ALA A 109 -15.23 -10.94 15.45
C ALA A 109 -16.36 -10.01 15.88
N ALA A 110 -16.94 -10.24 17.08
CA ALA A 110 -17.98 -9.40 17.65
C ALA A 110 -17.47 -7.98 17.94
N GLU A 111 -16.27 -7.84 18.57
CA GLU A 111 -15.70 -6.54 18.93
C GLU A 111 -15.36 -5.67 17.70
N ILE A 112 -14.90 -6.29 16.60
CA ILE A 112 -14.62 -5.57 15.36
C ILE A 112 -15.86 -5.34 14.48
N GLY A 113 -17.07 -5.77 14.95
CA GLY A 113 -18.35 -5.56 14.28
C GLY A 113 -18.67 -6.58 13.18
N PHE A 114 -18.13 -7.80 13.25
CA PHE A 114 -18.36 -8.88 12.26
C PHE A 114 -18.64 -10.23 12.91
N PRO A 115 -19.64 -10.35 13.82
CA PRO A 115 -19.90 -11.58 14.58
C PRO A 115 -20.22 -12.79 13.69
N ALA A 116 -20.83 -12.57 12.52
CA ALA A 116 -21.15 -13.62 11.55
C ALA A 116 -19.93 -14.14 10.77
N PHE A 117 -18.79 -13.43 10.81
CA PHE A 117 -17.58 -13.71 10.02
C PHE A 117 -16.41 -14.21 10.86
N ALA A 118 -16.67 -14.90 11.98
CA ALA A 118 -15.62 -15.43 12.86
C ALA A 118 -14.68 -16.39 12.11
N SER A 119 -15.17 -17.19 11.16
CA SER A 119 -14.34 -18.03 10.29
C SER A 119 -13.35 -17.22 9.44
N SER A 120 -13.79 -16.10 8.88
CA SER A 120 -12.91 -15.18 8.14
C SER A 120 -11.87 -14.51 9.03
N VAL A 121 -12.21 -14.24 10.31
CA VAL A 121 -11.24 -13.73 11.31
C VAL A 121 -10.18 -14.80 11.61
N VAL A 122 -10.56 -16.07 11.80
CA VAL A 122 -9.60 -17.17 11.96
C VAL A 122 -8.68 -17.30 10.76
N MET A 123 -9.22 -17.23 9.55
CA MET A 123 -8.40 -17.26 8.32
C MET A 123 -7.45 -16.06 8.24
N LEU A 124 -7.90 -14.85 8.61
CA LEU A 124 -7.05 -13.67 8.66
C LEU A 124 -5.92 -13.83 9.69
N VAL A 125 -6.21 -14.38 10.87
CA VAL A 125 -5.19 -14.73 11.88
C VAL A 125 -4.16 -15.69 11.31
N ALA A 126 -4.61 -16.72 10.58
CA ALA A 126 -3.72 -17.68 9.93
C ALA A 126 -2.84 -17.01 8.85
N ILE A 127 -3.42 -16.15 7.99
CA ILE A 127 -2.69 -15.40 6.96
C ILE A 127 -1.56 -14.58 7.61
N LEU A 128 -1.90 -13.78 8.63
CA LEU A 128 -0.96 -12.87 9.27
C LEU A 128 0.16 -13.62 10.01
N ALA A 129 -0.15 -14.73 10.62
CA ALA A 129 0.86 -15.59 11.24
C ALA A 129 1.78 -16.22 10.20
N LEU A 130 1.24 -16.78 9.12
CA LEU A 130 2.03 -17.34 8.01
C LEU A 130 2.93 -16.27 7.38
N ASP A 131 2.43 -15.06 7.17
CA ASP A 131 3.21 -13.95 6.64
C ASP A 131 4.32 -13.51 7.60
N ALA A 132 4.05 -13.45 8.91
CA ALA A 132 5.06 -13.17 9.93
C ALA A 132 6.16 -14.24 9.94
N LEU A 133 5.80 -15.53 9.87
CA LEU A 133 6.74 -16.64 9.81
C LEU A 133 7.65 -16.59 8.57
N THR A 134 7.19 -15.99 7.47
CA THR A 134 7.99 -15.84 6.24
C THR A 134 8.86 -14.58 6.23
N ALA A 135 8.64 -13.60 7.13
CA ALA A 135 9.31 -12.30 7.10
C ALA A 135 10.84 -12.41 7.24
N ILE A 136 11.32 -13.14 8.25
CA ILE A 136 12.77 -13.31 8.51
C ILE A 136 13.45 -14.19 7.44
N PRO A 137 12.88 -15.34 7.00
CA PRO A 137 13.39 -16.08 5.85
C PRO A 137 13.52 -15.25 4.56
N MET A 138 12.52 -14.41 4.26
CA MET A 138 12.56 -13.50 3.10
C MET A 138 13.64 -12.41 3.26
N ALA A 139 13.83 -11.88 4.47
CA ALA A 139 14.91 -10.95 4.77
C ALA A 139 16.28 -11.58 4.56
N ARG A 140 16.45 -12.85 4.94
CA ARG A 140 17.67 -13.61 4.71
C ARG A 140 17.97 -13.79 3.22
N LEU A 141 16.99 -14.15 2.40
CA LEU A 141 17.17 -14.25 0.94
C LEU A 141 17.67 -12.94 0.33
N ARG A 142 17.16 -11.78 0.81
CA ARG A 142 17.64 -10.47 0.37
C ARG A 142 19.08 -10.21 0.81
N LYS A 143 19.45 -10.56 2.05
CA LYS A 143 20.80 -10.43 2.56
C LYS A 143 21.80 -11.30 1.80
N GLU A 144 21.42 -12.54 1.48
CA GLU A 144 22.23 -13.48 0.72
C GLU A 144 22.32 -13.12 -0.78
N GLY A 145 21.58 -12.10 -1.24
CA GLY A 145 21.55 -11.70 -2.66
C GLY A 145 20.85 -12.70 -3.57
N ARG A 146 19.99 -13.59 -3.03
CA ARG A 146 19.26 -14.63 -3.78
C ARG A 146 17.99 -14.05 -4.42
N ALA A 147 18.17 -13.06 -5.29
CA ALA A 147 17.08 -12.25 -5.85
C ALA A 147 16.04 -13.11 -6.62
N TRP A 148 16.49 -14.05 -7.45
CA TRP A 148 15.58 -14.90 -8.23
C TRP A 148 14.72 -15.82 -7.38
N TRP A 149 15.28 -16.36 -6.28
CA TRP A 149 14.50 -17.16 -5.35
C TRP A 149 13.46 -16.31 -4.60
N PHE A 150 13.83 -15.10 -4.21
CA PHE A 150 12.90 -14.12 -3.64
C PHE A 150 11.73 -13.83 -4.61
N VAL A 151 12.02 -13.60 -5.89
CA VAL A 151 10.99 -13.38 -6.94
C VAL A 151 10.13 -14.61 -7.13
N ALA A 152 10.72 -15.81 -7.19
CA ALA A 152 10.00 -17.07 -7.36
C ALA A 152 9.01 -17.31 -6.20
N VAL A 153 9.45 -17.13 -4.96
CA VAL A 153 8.60 -17.32 -3.76
C VAL A 153 7.44 -16.31 -3.73
N ASN A 154 7.70 -15.01 -3.98
CA ASN A 154 6.64 -14.01 -4.04
C ASN A 154 5.71 -14.24 -5.25
N GLY A 155 6.27 -14.59 -6.40
CA GLY A 155 5.51 -14.90 -7.61
C GLY A 155 4.58 -16.09 -7.41
N SER A 156 5.07 -17.18 -6.81
CA SER A 156 4.26 -18.35 -6.48
C SER A 156 3.11 -18.02 -5.54
N ASN A 157 3.36 -17.23 -4.49
CA ASN A 157 2.30 -16.76 -3.59
C ASN A 157 1.19 -16.04 -4.37
N VAL A 158 1.55 -15.06 -5.21
CA VAL A 158 0.57 -14.29 -5.99
C VAL A 158 -0.16 -15.16 -7.01
N LEU A 159 0.55 -16.04 -7.72
CA LEU A 159 -0.06 -16.93 -8.71
C LEU A 159 -1.06 -17.90 -8.08
N VAL A 160 -0.72 -18.51 -6.94
CA VAL A 160 -1.62 -19.39 -6.19
C VAL A 160 -2.85 -18.60 -5.71
N ASN A 161 -2.65 -17.40 -5.14
CA ASN A 161 -3.76 -16.55 -4.71
C ASN A 161 -4.71 -16.23 -5.88
N ILE A 162 -4.18 -15.80 -7.02
CA ILE A 162 -4.99 -15.49 -8.20
C ILE A 162 -5.70 -16.73 -8.73
N ALA A 163 -4.99 -17.87 -8.88
CA ALA A 163 -5.56 -19.11 -9.40
C ALA A 163 -6.73 -19.59 -8.53
N LEU A 164 -6.58 -19.58 -7.21
CA LEU A 164 -7.65 -19.98 -6.28
C LEU A 164 -8.82 -19.02 -6.28
N ASN A 165 -8.58 -17.70 -6.38
CA ASN A 165 -9.66 -16.71 -6.53
C ASN A 165 -10.42 -16.89 -7.85
N LEU A 166 -9.72 -17.15 -8.95
CA LEU A 166 -10.37 -17.45 -10.23
C LEU A 166 -11.17 -18.77 -10.18
N LEU A 167 -10.66 -19.76 -9.46
CA LEU A 167 -11.38 -21.03 -9.28
C LEU A 167 -12.63 -20.84 -8.42
N PHE A 168 -12.47 -20.35 -7.19
CA PHE A 168 -13.60 -20.30 -6.22
C PHE A 168 -14.61 -19.21 -6.59
N ILE A 169 -14.15 -18.01 -6.91
CA ILE A 169 -15.02 -16.86 -7.13
C ILE A 169 -15.34 -16.69 -8.63
N GLY A 170 -14.32 -16.84 -9.48
CA GLY A 170 -14.49 -16.66 -10.92
C GLY A 170 -15.28 -17.79 -11.58
N TYR A 171 -15.08 -19.03 -11.14
CA TYR A 171 -15.73 -20.20 -11.72
C TYR A 171 -16.83 -20.76 -10.82
N CYS A 172 -16.51 -21.27 -9.61
CA CYS A 172 -17.48 -21.96 -8.78
C CYS A 172 -18.64 -21.07 -8.35
N MET A 173 -18.37 -19.92 -7.74
CA MET A 173 -19.42 -18.99 -7.27
C MET A 173 -20.34 -18.54 -8.41
N ARG A 174 -19.78 -18.17 -9.57
CA ARG A 174 -20.60 -17.71 -10.71
C ARG A 174 -21.48 -18.83 -11.25
N LYS A 175 -20.99 -20.08 -11.34
CA LYS A 175 -21.77 -21.21 -11.78
C LYS A 175 -22.92 -21.53 -10.82
N VAL A 176 -22.63 -21.58 -9.50
CA VAL A 176 -23.64 -21.80 -8.47
C VAL A 176 -24.69 -20.71 -8.49
N ASN A 177 -24.31 -19.44 -8.61
CA ASN A 177 -25.24 -18.32 -8.70
C ASN A 177 -26.10 -18.35 -10.00
N ALA A 178 -25.62 -19.01 -11.05
CA ALA A 178 -26.37 -19.29 -12.26
C ALA A 178 -27.27 -20.55 -12.18
N GLY A 179 -27.29 -21.25 -11.04
CA GLY A 179 -28.02 -22.49 -10.85
C GLY A 179 -27.37 -23.72 -11.48
N GLU A 180 -26.08 -23.62 -11.84
CA GLU A 180 -25.31 -24.70 -12.45
C GLU A 180 -24.40 -25.36 -11.39
N SER A 181 -24.32 -26.71 -11.39
CA SER A 181 -23.41 -27.48 -10.56
C SER A 181 -22.71 -28.55 -11.38
N ASN A 182 -21.59 -29.02 -10.91
CA ASN A 182 -20.86 -30.18 -11.41
C ASN A 182 -20.03 -30.82 -10.31
N ALA A 183 -19.49 -32.03 -10.55
CA ALA A 183 -18.73 -32.77 -9.57
C ALA A 183 -17.54 -32.01 -8.96
N LEU A 184 -16.89 -31.14 -9.70
CA LEU A 184 -15.80 -30.31 -9.17
C LEU A 184 -16.35 -29.27 -8.17
N ILE A 185 -17.44 -28.57 -8.52
CA ILE A 185 -18.06 -27.58 -7.64
C ILE A 185 -18.53 -28.23 -6.35
N GLU A 186 -19.25 -29.36 -6.45
CA GLU A 186 -19.76 -30.11 -5.30
C GLU A 186 -18.63 -30.59 -4.37
N ALA A 187 -17.46 -30.92 -4.94
CA ALA A 187 -16.33 -31.40 -4.15
C ALA A 187 -15.56 -30.29 -3.42
N VAL A 188 -15.50 -29.05 -3.96
CA VAL A 188 -14.56 -28.02 -3.48
C VAL A 188 -15.22 -26.70 -3.06
N TYR A 189 -16.52 -26.51 -3.32
CA TYR A 189 -17.18 -25.23 -3.10
C TYR A 189 -18.43 -25.37 -2.24
N ASP A 190 -18.43 -24.62 -1.12
CA ASP A 190 -19.58 -24.47 -0.24
C ASP A 190 -20.09 -23.01 -0.30
N PRO A 191 -21.31 -22.76 -0.81
CA PRO A 191 -21.89 -21.42 -0.90
C PRO A 191 -21.94 -20.68 0.46
N ALA A 192 -22.03 -21.41 1.58
CA ALA A 192 -22.10 -20.82 2.91
C ALA A 192 -20.82 -20.07 3.31
N LEU A 193 -19.67 -20.39 2.71
CA LEU A 193 -18.41 -19.73 3.01
C LEU A 193 -18.34 -18.30 2.40
N GLY A 194 -19.03 -18.03 1.30
CA GLY A 194 -19.15 -16.71 0.69
C GLY A 194 -17.81 -15.95 0.53
N VAL A 195 -17.71 -14.78 1.18
CA VAL A 195 -16.49 -13.96 1.21
C VAL A 195 -15.27 -14.66 1.80
N GLY A 196 -15.48 -15.73 2.58
CA GLY A 196 -14.40 -16.53 3.18
C GLY A 196 -13.45 -17.15 2.16
N TYR A 197 -13.90 -17.37 0.91
CA TYR A 197 -13.03 -17.87 -0.14
C TYR A 197 -11.87 -16.94 -0.50
N VAL A 198 -12.06 -15.62 -0.34
CA VAL A 198 -10.96 -14.65 -0.52
C VAL A 198 -9.86 -14.88 0.51
N PHE A 199 -10.26 -15.12 1.76
CA PHE A 199 -9.33 -15.41 2.85
C PHE A 199 -8.72 -16.81 2.72
N LEU A 200 -9.49 -17.81 2.35
CA LEU A 200 -9.01 -19.17 2.13
C LEU A 200 -7.95 -19.24 1.02
N ALA A 201 -8.17 -18.55 -0.10
CA ALA A 201 -7.19 -18.44 -1.18
C ALA A 201 -5.88 -17.82 -0.69
N ASN A 202 -5.98 -16.81 0.19
CA ASN A 202 -4.82 -16.13 0.76
C ASN A 202 -4.11 -17.01 1.81
N VAL A 203 -4.84 -17.74 2.67
CA VAL A 203 -4.23 -18.74 3.58
C VAL A 203 -3.43 -19.76 2.78
N ALA A 204 -4.03 -20.34 1.74
CA ALA A 204 -3.37 -21.36 0.92
C ALA A 204 -2.12 -20.80 0.22
N SER A 205 -2.19 -19.59 -0.32
CA SER A 205 -1.04 -18.93 -0.96
C SER A 205 0.08 -18.61 0.02
N SER A 206 -0.24 -18.13 1.24
CA SER A 206 0.75 -17.88 2.30
C SER A 206 1.34 -19.19 2.84
N ALA A 207 0.57 -20.28 2.89
CA ALA A 207 1.08 -21.61 3.22
C ALA A 207 2.08 -22.10 2.17
N VAL A 208 1.77 -21.96 0.87
CA VAL A 208 2.71 -22.30 -0.21
C VAL A 208 3.99 -21.48 -0.09
N LYS A 209 3.89 -20.19 0.19
CA LYS A 209 5.05 -19.32 0.43
C LYS A 209 5.92 -19.83 1.58
N LEU A 210 5.31 -20.23 2.70
CA LEU A 210 6.03 -20.81 3.84
C LEU A 210 6.70 -22.14 3.46
N LEU A 211 6.01 -23.04 2.75
CA LEU A 211 6.57 -24.30 2.29
C LEU A 211 7.81 -24.11 1.40
N LEU A 212 7.78 -23.16 0.47
CA LEU A 212 8.93 -22.83 -0.38
C LEU A 212 10.10 -22.24 0.42
N LEU A 213 9.83 -21.67 1.60
CA LEU A 213 10.85 -21.11 2.49
C LEU A 213 11.35 -22.09 3.56
N LEU A 214 10.81 -23.29 3.67
CA LEU A 214 11.26 -24.29 4.66
C LEU A 214 12.78 -24.52 4.65
N PRO A 215 13.48 -24.55 3.49
CA PRO A 215 14.94 -24.68 3.50
C PRO A 215 15.69 -23.54 4.22
N GLN A 216 15.04 -22.38 4.37
CA GLN A 216 15.61 -21.25 5.11
C GLN A 216 15.42 -21.37 6.63
N TRP A 217 14.49 -22.22 7.07
CA TRP A 217 14.23 -22.47 8.50
C TRP A 217 15.31 -23.36 9.15
N TRP A 218 16.00 -24.21 8.38
CA TRP A 218 17.05 -25.11 8.87
C TRP A 218 18.42 -24.83 8.22
N PRO A 219 18.99 -23.62 8.42
CA PRO A 219 20.31 -23.29 7.87
C PRO A 219 21.46 -23.92 8.65
N GLY A 220 21.22 -25.02 9.33
CA GLY A 220 22.07 -25.64 10.33
C GLY A 220 21.52 -25.44 11.74
N ARG A 221 22.39 -25.51 12.77
CA ARG A 221 21.95 -25.31 14.17
C ARG A 221 21.55 -23.84 14.40
N LEU A 222 20.24 -23.57 14.52
CA LEU A 222 19.72 -22.29 14.99
C LEU A 222 20.16 -22.07 16.46
N ARG A 223 20.66 -20.91 16.76
CA ARG A 223 21.01 -20.51 18.13
C ARG A 223 20.16 -19.32 18.52
N PHE A 224 19.44 -19.45 19.63
CA PHE A 224 18.78 -18.33 20.28
C PHE A 224 19.75 -17.70 21.27
N ASP A 225 19.96 -16.39 21.14
CA ASP A 225 20.81 -15.64 22.06
C ASP A 225 19.98 -14.55 22.77
N ARG A 226 19.75 -14.79 24.07
CA ARG A 226 18.99 -13.86 24.91
C ARG A 226 19.69 -12.49 25.06
N GLN A 227 21.03 -12.45 24.95
CA GLN A 227 21.77 -11.18 25.04
C GLN A 227 21.59 -10.34 23.79
N LEU A 228 21.38 -10.95 22.62
CA LEU A 228 21.04 -10.26 21.37
C LEU A 228 19.58 -9.82 21.33
N LEU A 229 18.65 -10.55 21.94
CA LEU A 229 17.22 -10.24 21.87
C LEU A 229 16.91 -8.83 22.40
N ARG A 230 17.43 -8.49 23.60
CA ARG A 230 17.14 -7.18 24.23
C ARG A 230 17.58 -5.98 23.39
N PRO A 231 18.82 -5.92 22.85
CA PRO A 231 19.22 -4.85 21.91
C PRO A 231 18.40 -4.82 20.60
N MET A 232 18.02 -5.99 20.07
CA MET A 232 17.20 -6.07 18.85
C MET A 232 15.79 -5.52 19.09
N LEU A 233 15.14 -5.87 20.22
CA LEU A 233 13.85 -5.33 20.62
C LEU A 233 13.93 -3.82 20.89
N ALA A 234 14.96 -3.36 21.60
CA ALA A 234 15.17 -1.93 21.88
C ALA A 234 15.34 -1.13 20.56
N PHE A 235 15.95 -1.73 19.54
CA PHE A 235 16.05 -1.13 18.22
C PHE A 235 14.71 -1.19 17.45
N GLY A 236 13.94 -2.28 17.59
CA GLY A 236 12.65 -2.48 16.93
C GLY A 236 11.55 -1.55 17.46
N TRP A 237 11.58 -1.21 18.76
CA TRP A 237 10.52 -0.41 19.39
C TRP A 237 10.21 0.94 18.72
N PRO A 238 11.21 1.81 18.43
CA PRO A 238 10.92 3.05 17.70
C PRO A 238 10.40 2.81 16.27
N LEU A 239 10.84 1.74 15.61
CA LEU A 239 10.37 1.38 14.28
C LEU A 239 8.92 0.91 14.29
N LEU A 240 8.52 0.17 15.34
CA LEU A 240 7.13 -0.23 15.56
C LEU A 240 6.23 1.00 15.69
N ILE A 241 6.57 1.96 16.55
CA ILE A 241 5.77 3.18 16.75
C ILE A 241 5.66 3.97 15.45
N ALA A 242 6.77 4.19 14.74
CA ALA A 242 6.78 4.91 13.47
C ALA A 242 5.95 4.18 12.39
N GLY A 243 6.03 2.85 12.36
CA GLY A 243 5.24 2.01 11.46
C GLY A 243 3.75 2.09 11.75
N LEU A 244 3.35 1.99 13.03
CA LEU A 244 1.94 2.14 13.42
C LEU A 244 1.40 3.52 13.07
N ALA A 245 2.16 4.60 13.31
CA ALA A 245 1.75 5.95 12.90
C ALA A 245 1.55 6.05 11.38
N GLY A 246 2.44 5.42 10.58
CA GLY A 246 2.28 5.33 9.13
C GLY A 246 1.01 4.60 8.72
N MET A 247 0.69 3.48 9.38
CA MET A 247 -0.53 2.71 9.06
C MET A 247 -1.82 3.42 9.47
N ILE A 248 -1.80 4.20 10.55
CA ILE A 248 -2.93 5.08 10.90
C ILE A 248 -3.24 6.01 9.72
N ASN A 249 -2.24 6.64 9.13
CA ASN A 249 -2.42 7.55 7.99
C ASN A 249 -2.95 6.84 6.73
N GLU A 250 -2.68 5.54 6.57
CA GLU A 250 -2.98 4.80 5.34
C GLU A 250 -4.27 3.99 5.39
N THR A 251 -4.63 3.43 6.57
CA THR A 251 -5.70 2.43 6.65
C THR A 251 -6.69 2.61 7.80
N ALA A 252 -6.47 3.55 8.73
CA ALA A 252 -7.40 3.75 9.86
C ALA A 252 -8.78 4.23 9.43
N ASP A 253 -8.90 4.83 8.26
CA ASP A 253 -10.16 5.30 7.68
C ASP A 253 -11.23 4.20 7.61
N ARG A 254 -10.87 2.99 7.16
CA ARG A 254 -11.80 1.86 7.03
C ARG A 254 -12.25 1.31 8.38
N ILE A 255 -11.33 1.27 9.36
CA ILE A 255 -11.63 0.85 10.73
C ILE A 255 -12.57 1.87 11.40
N MET A 256 -12.27 3.16 11.22
CA MET A 256 -13.08 4.23 11.80
C MET A 256 -14.45 4.36 11.11
N LEU A 257 -14.55 4.11 9.80
CA LEU A 257 -15.82 4.03 9.08
C LEU A 257 -16.71 2.97 9.73
N LYS A 258 -16.20 1.75 9.96
CA LYS A 258 -16.95 0.69 10.64
C LYS A 258 -17.39 1.13 12.03
N ARG A 259 -16.45 1.61 12.85
CA ARG A 259 -16.70 1.95 14.25
C ARG A 259 -17.69 3.11 14.45
N LEU A 260 -17.63 4.12 13.57
CA LEU A 260 -18.43 5.35 13.72
C LEU A 260 -19.78 5.30 13.00
N LEU A 261 -19.91 4.52 11.92
CA LEU A 261 -21.17 4.46 11.17
C LEU A 261 -22.08 3.31 11.58
N ASP A 262 -21.56 2.18 12.06
CA ASP A 262 -22.38 1.06 12.51
C ASP A 262 -23.48 1.45 13.51
N PRO A 263 -23.21 2.26 14.55
CA PRO A 263 -24.23 2.67 15.51
C PRO A 263 -25.33 3.55 14.90
N VAL A 264 -25.05 4.20 13.75
CA VAL A 264 -25.94 5.18 13.11
C VAL A 264 -26.70 4.57 11.94
N LEU A 265 -26.03 3.81 11.08
CA LEU A 265 -26.58 3.29 9.82
C LEU A 265 -26.94 1.80 9.88
N GLY A 266 -26.43 1.09 10.89
CA GLY A 266 -26.49 -0.36 10.98
C GLY A 266 -25.40 -1.05 10.13
N GLU A 267 -25.20 -2.34 10.38
CA GLU A 267 -24.09 -3.12 9.84
C GLU A 267 -24.07 -3.18 8.31
N SER A 268 -25.21 -3.50 7.69
CA SER A 268 -25.28 -3.68 6.22
C SER A 268 -24.95 -2.38 5.47
N ALA A 269 -25.58 -1.27 5.85
CA ALA A 269 -25.35 0.01 5.19
C ALA A 269 -23.93 0.53 5.42
N THR A 270 -23.36 0.32 6.60
CA THR A 270 -21.96 0.67 6.89
C THR A 270 -21.00 -0.15 6.04
N ASN A 271 -21.22 -1.46 5.96
CA ASN A 271 -20.40 -2.33 5.12
C ASN A 271 -20.50 -1.94 3.64
N ALA A 272 -21.70 -1.56 3.15
CA ALA A 272 -21.87 -1.05 1.79
C ALA A 272 -21.02 0.21 1.55
N GLN A 273 -21.06 1.19 2.46
CA GLN A 273 -20.22 2.39 2.33
C GLN A 273 -18.74 2.07 2.30
N ILE A 274 -18.27 1.14 3.15
CA ILE A 274 -16.86 0.73 3.16
C ILE A 274 -16.49 -0.02 1.89
N GLY A 275 -17.38 -0.85 1.36
CA GLY A 275 -17.17 -1.58 0.11
C GLY A 275 -17.08 -0.64 -1.08
N ILE A 276 -18.01 0.32 -1.21
CA ILE A 276 -18.00 1.37 -2.23
C ILE A 276 -16.71 2.18 -2.17
N TYR A 277 -16.34 2.66 -0.98
CA TYR A 277 -15.10 3.39 -0.75
C TYR A 277 -13.88 2.56 -1.12
N GLY A 278 -13.80 1.31 -0.63
CA GLY A 278 -12.69 0.40 -0.85
C GLY A 278 -12.47 0.05 -2.33
N ALA A 279 -13.57 -0.15 -3.08
CA ALA A 279 -13.51 -0.42 -4.52
C ALA A 279 -12.99 0.81 -5.30
N CYS A 280 -13.56 1.99 -5.04
CA CYS A 280 -13.16 3.22 -5.73
C CYS A 280 -11.77 3.70 -5.33
N TYR A 281 -11.34 3.46 -4.09
CA TYR A 281 -9.97 3.70 -3.62
C TYR A 281 -8.93 2.98 -4.49
N LYS A 282 -9.26 1.81 -5.04
CA LYS A 282 -8.36 1.07 -5.93
C LYS A 282 -7.96 1.87 -7.16
N LEU A 283 -8.84 2.70 -7.73
CA LEU A 283 -8.48 3.55 -8.87
C LEU A 283 -7.42 4.59 -8.47
N ALA A 284 -7.49 5.12 -7.26
CA ALA A 284 -6.48 6.06 -6.76
C ALA A 284 -5.12 5.40 -6.46
N ILE A 285 -5.08 4.07 -6.26
CA ILE A 285 -3.83 3.31 -6.05
C ILE A 285 -2.91 3.37 -7.28
N LEU A 286 -3.42 3.58 -8.48
CA LEU A 286 -2.59 3.68 -9.69
C LEU A 286 -1.47 4.73 -9.54
N ILE A 287 -1.77 5.88 -8.91
CA ILE A 287 -0.73 6.88 -8.60
C ILE A 287 0.27 6.36 -7.58
N THR A 288 -0.16 5.61 -6.58
CA THR A 288 0.76 5.08 -5.54
C THR A 288 1.75 4.06 -6.10
N LEU A 289 1.34 3.26 -7.08
CA LEU A 289 2.26 2.35 -7.79
C LEU A 289 3.36 3.13 -8.51
N PHE A 290 2.99 4.23 -9.19
CA PHE A 290 3.97 5.12 -9.81
C PHE A 290 4.90 5.76 -8.76
N ILE A 291 4.35 6.27 -7.66
CA ILE A 291 5.12 6.87 -6.55
C ILE A 291 6.13 5.86 -5.98
N GLN A 292 5.72 4.60 -5.79
CA GLN A 292 6.61 3.55 -5.28
C GLN A 292 7.74 3.23 -6.27
N ALA A 293 7.42 3.11 -7.57
CA ALA A 293 8.41 2.90 -8.61
C ALA A 293 9.42 4.07 -8.69
N PHE A 294 8.91 5.29 -8.66
CA PHE A 294 9.73 6.50 -8.63
C PHE A 294 10.66 6.52 -7.40
N ARG A 295 10.10 6.27 -6.20
CA ARG A 295 10.86 6.28 -4.94
C ARG A 295 12.03 5.30 -4.95
N MET A 296 11.84 4.11 -5.52
CA MET A 296 12.89 3.10 -5.64
C MET A 296 14.09 3.57 -6.49
N GLY A 297 13.84 4.35 -7.55
CA GLY A 297 14.90 4.94 -8.36
C GLY A 297 15.46 6.22 -7.77
N ALA A 298 14.59 7.07 -7.21
CA ALA A 298 14.94 8.39 -6.72
C ALA A 298 15.78 8.34 -5.42
N GLU A 299 15.49 7.44 -4.49
CA GLU A 299 16.24 7.36 -3.22
C GLU A 299 17.75 7.09 -3.46
N PRO A 300 18.19 6.07 -4.21
CA PRO A 300 19.60 5.87 -4.49
C PRO A 300 20.22 7.05 -5.25
N PHE A 301 19.48 7.66 -6.17
CA PHE A 301 19.94 8.82 -6.92
C PHE A 301 20.22 10.00 -5.98
N PHE A 302 19.32 10.32 -5.07
CA PHE A 302 19.49 11.42 -4.12
C PHE A 302 20.72 11.22 -3.23
N PHE A 303 20.97 10.01 -2.75
CA PHE A 303 22.15 9.71 -1.93
C PHE A 303 23.45 9.80 -2.72
N SER A 304 23.48 9.33 -3.96
CA SER A 304 24.70 9.37 -4.80
C SER A 304 25.09 10.77 -5.22
N HIS A 305 24.09 11.65 -5.46
CA HIS A 305 24.32 13.03 -5.93
C HIS A 305 24.32 14.09 -4.80
N ALA A 306 24.10 13.66 -3.54
CA ALA A 306 23.98 14.57 -2.40
C ALA A 306 25.19 15.51 -2.20
N LYS A 307 26.40 15.09 -2.62
CA LYS A 307 27.65 15.83 -2.47
C LYS A 307 27.98 16.75 -3.66
N GLU A 308 27.18 16.69 -4.72
CA GLU A 308 27.38 17.55 -5.90
C GLU A 308 27.01 19.00 -5.60
N LYS A 309 27.72 19.93 -6.19
CA LYS A 309 27.55 21.39 -5.98
C LYS A 309 26.12 21.87 -6.25
N ASN A 310 25.42 21.28 -7.24
CA ASN A 310 24.08 21.65 -7.68
C ASN A 310 22.99 20.61 -7.27
N SER A 311 23.28 19.83 -6.23
CA SER A 311 22.35 18.73 -5.80
C SER A 311 20.97 19.25 -5.42
N LYS A 312 20.88 20.37 -4.72
CA LYS A 312 19.62 20.95 -4.24
C LYS A 312 18.73 21.44 -5.40
N GLU A 313 19.32 22.09 -6.39
CA GLU A 313 18.63 22.50 -7.63
C GLU A 313 18.12 21.30 -8.41
N THR A 314 18.93 20.25 -8.49
CA THR A 314 18.55 18.98 -9.13
C THR A 314 17.35 18.35 -8.39
N PHE A 315 17.35 18.32 -7.06
CA PHE A 315 16.25 17.79 -6.27
C PHE A 315 14.96 18.61 -6.47
N ALA A 316 15.07 19.93 -6.54
CA ALA A 316 13.94 20.80 -6.83
C ALA A 316 13.36 20.55 -8.24
N ARG A 317 14.21 20.34 -9.26
CA ARG A 317 13.78 20.00 -10.62
C ARG A 317 13.09 18.65 -10.69
N ILE A 318 13.65 17.64 -10.00
CA ILE A 318 13.02 16.31 -9.92
C ILE A 318 11.62 16.39 -9.30
N MET A 319 11.43 17.20 -8.27
CA MET A 319 10.11 17.45 -7.68
C MET A 319 9.11 17.99 -8.71
N ASN A 320 9.50 18.98 -9.52
CA ASN A 320 8.63 19.56 -10.53
C ASN A 320 8.21 18.52 -11.56
N VAL A 321 9.17 17.76 -12.11
CA VAL A 321 8.89 16.68 -13.08
C VAL A 321 7.99 15.61 -12.46
N PHE A 322 8.28 15.21 -11.23
CA PHE A 322 7.49 14.22 -10.50
C PHE A 322 6.02 14.65 -10.36
N VAL A 323 5.77 15.88 -9.91
CA VAL A 323 4.40 16.40 -9.75
C VAL A 323 3.73 16.54 -11.11
N ALA A 324 4.43 17.04 -12.13
CA ALA A 324 3.88 17.15 -13.49
C ALA A 324 3.40 15.78 -14.02
N VAL A 325 4.20 14.72 -13.83
CA VAL A 325 3.83 13.35 -14.25
C VAL A 325 2.67 12.79 -13.40
N CYS A 326 2.69 12.98 -12.08
CA CYS A 326 1.59 12.55 -11.22
C CYS A 326 0.26 13.25 -11.60
N MET A 327 0.31 14.54 -11.94
CA MET A 327 -0.87 15.28 -12.36
C MET A 327 -1.32 14.94 -13.79
N ALA A 328 -0.40 14.52 -14.66
CA ALA A 328 -0.78 13.92 -15.94
C ALA A 328 -1.51 12.58 -15.76
N ALA A 329 -1.05 11.74 -14.82
CA ALA A 329 -1.75 10.51 -14.45
C ALA A 329 -3.12 10.79 -13.80
N PHE A 330 -3.21 11.81 -12.94
CA PHE A 330 -4.50 12.29 -12.40
C PHE A 330 -5.45 12.67 -13.54
N LEU A 331 -5.02 13.54 -14.47
CA LEU A 331 -5.82 13.93 -15.61
C LEU A 331 -6.22 12.75 -16.50
N CYS A 332 -5.31 11.82 -16.76
CA CYS A 332 -5.61 10.62 -17.52
C CYS A 332 -6.76 9.82 -16.89
N VAL A 333 -6.69 9.55 -15.57
CA VAL A 333 -7.75 8.81 -14.90
C VAL A 333 -9.05 9.61 -14.84
N MET A 334 -8.97 10.90 -14.50
CA MET A 334 -10.17 11.71 -14.29
C MET A 334 -10.90 12.09 -15.59
N LEU A 335 -10.17 12.45 -16.65
CA LEU A 335 -10.78 12.74 -17.94
C LEU A 335 -11.38 11.48 -18.59
N PHE A 336 -10.82 10.31 -18.30
CA PHE A 336 -11.29 9.05 -18.85
C PHE A 336 -11.92 8.14 -17.79
N ILE A 337 -12.50 8.73 -16.74
CA ILE A 337 -13.13 7.97 -15.63
C ILE A 337 -14.22 7.02 -16.15
N ASP A 338 -14.88 7.37 -17.25
CA ASP A 338 -15.87 6.52 -17.93
C ASP A 338 -15.27 5.20 -18.44
N LEU A 339 -13.97 5.17 -18.77
CA LEU A 339 -13.25 3.97 -19.14
C LEU A 339 -12.72 3.25 -17.90
N PHE A 340 -12.18 4.00 -16.94
CA PHE A 340 -11.62 3.43 -15.71
C PHE A 340 -12.69 2.80 -14.81
N LYS A 341 -13.94 3.26 -14.84
CA LYS A 341 -15.04 2.63 -14.10
C LYS A 341 -15.33 1.19 -14.53
N TRP A 342 -14.94 0.77 -15.74
CA TRP A 342 -15.03 -0.63 -16.19
C TRP A 342 -14.17 -1.57 -15.34
N PHE A 343 -13.18 -1.03 -14.63
CA PHE A 343 -12.43 -1.76 -13.63
C PHE A 343 -13.28 -2.15 -12.41
N ILE A 344 -14.45 -1.51 -12.23
CA ILE A 344 -15.45 -1.79 -11.19
C ILE A 344 -16.78 -2.08 -11.92
N PRO A 345 -17.00 -3.34 -12.41
CA PRO A 345 -18.07 -3.62 -13.37
C PRO A 345 -19.48 -3.47 -12.82
N ASN A 346 -19.67 -3.57 -11.50
CA ASN A 346 -21.00 -3.39 -10.90
C ASN A 346 -21.26 -1.92 -10.57
N GLU A 347 -22.32 -1.38 -11.15
CA GLU A 347 -22.73 0.02 -11.01
C GLU A 347 -23.07 0.42 -9.58
N ALA A 348 -23.44 -0.54 -8.71
CA ALA A 348 -23.71 -0.29 -7.29
C ALA A 348 -22.52 0.36 -6.53
N TYR A 349 -21.30 0.23 -7.06
CA TYR A 349 -20.10 0.87 -6.51
C TYR A 349 -19.84 2.27 -7.09
N HIS A 350 -20.47 2.66 -8.19
CA HIS A 350 -20.11 3.86 -8.94
C HIS A 350 -20.41 5.17 -8.20
N GLU A 351 -21.30 5.12 -7.20
CA GLU A 351 -21.50 6.26 -6.31
C GLU A 351 -20.19 6.74 -5.67
N GLY A 352 -19.30 5.80 -5.34
CA GLY A 352 -18.00 6.08 -4.75
C GLY A 352 -16.97 6.71 -5.69
N LEU A 353 -17.20 6.80 -7.00
CA LEU A 353 -16.25 7.41 -7.94
C LEU A 353 -15.93 8.86 -7.59
N ARG A 354 -16.80 9.54 -6.85
CA ARG A 354 -16.59 10.91 -6.35
C ARG A 354 -15.42 11.03 -5.34
N VAL A 355 -14.96 9.93 -4.71
CA VAL A 355 -13.77 9.97 -3.84
C VAL A 355 -12.46 9.93 -4.64
N VAL A 356 -12.50 9.42 -5.88
CA VAL A 356 -11.29 9.18 -6.68
C VAL A 356 -10.43 10.44 -6.87
N PRO A 357 -10.98 11.60 -7.27
CA PRO A 357 -10.16 12.82 -7.45
C PRO A 357 -9.52 13.26 -6.14
N ILE A 358 -10.24 13.16 -5.01
CA ILE A 358 -9.73 13.56 -3.69
C ILE A 358 -8.57 12.66 -3.27
N LEU A 359 -8.76 11.35 -3.40
CA LEU A 359 -7.74 10.35 -3.02
C LEU A 359 -6.52 10.38 -3.95
N MET A 360 -6.72 10.65 -5.25
CA MET A 360 -5.60 10.81 -6.18
C MET A 360 -4.77 12.05 -5.82
N LEU A 361 -5.39 13.18 -5.52
CA LEU A 361 -4.70 14.37 -5.03
C LEU A 361 -4.00 14.12 -3.69
N ALA A 362 -4.64 13.42 -2.76
CA ALA A 362 -4.00 13.00 -1.51
C ALA A 362 -2.71 12.21 -1.78
N ASN A 363 -2.76 11.25 -2.69
CA ASN A 363 -1.58 10.47 -3.06
C ASN A 363 -0.49 11.31 -3.73
N VAL A 364 -0.83 12.34 -4.51
CA VAL A 364 0.18 13.28 -5.03
C VAL A 364 0.90 14.01 -3.89
N PHE A 365 0.16 14.50 -2.87
CA PHE A 365 0.78 15.10 -1.69
C PHE A 365 1.66 14.10 -0.91
N LEU A 366 1.24 12.85 -0.80
CA LEU A 366 2.08 11.79 -0.23
C LEU A 366 3.39 11.62 -1.02
N GLY A 367 3.30 11.66 -2.35
CA GLY A 367 4.48 11.62 -3.22
C GLY A 367 5.40 12.82 -3.04
N VAL A 368 4.83 14.03 -2.89
CA VAL A 368 5.57 15.25 -2.55
C VAL A 368 6.30 15.08 -1.21
N TYR A 369 5.60 14.58 -0.18
CA TYR A 369 6.20 14.28 1.11
C TYR A 369 7.36 13.27 1.01
N TYR A 370 7.21 12.20 0.24
CA TYR A 370 8.31 11.24 0.02
C TYR A 370 9.50 11.86 -0.70
N ASN A 371 9.28 12.73 -1.67
CA ASN A 371 10.35 13.47 -2.34
C ASN A 371 11.10 14.38 -1.37
N GLN A 372 10.36 15.10 -0.53
CA GLN A 372 10.94 15.95 0.51
C GLN A 372 11.69 15.14 1.59
N SER A 373 11.35 13.86 1.80
CA SER A 373 11.96 13.01 2.84
C SER A 373 13.49 12.93 2.76
N VAL A 374 14.05 13.30 1.64
CA VAL A 374 15.49 13.35 1.37
C VAL A 374 16.23 14.23 2.39
N TRP A 375 15.64 15.35 2.82
CA TRP A 375 16.33 16.27 3.73
C TRP A 375 16.69 15.61 5.08
N TYR A 376 15.75 14.92 5.73
CA TYR A 376 16.03 14.31 7.02
C TYR A 376 16.85 13.02 6.92
N LYS A 377 16.84 12.37 5.76
CA LYS A 377 17.69 11.20 5.47
C LYS A 377 19.15 11.62 5.24
N LEU A 378 19.38 12.70 4.49
CA LEU A 378 20.72 13.22 4.21
C LEU A 378 21.37 13.94 5.40
N THR A 379 20.57 14.45 6.34
CA THR A 379 21.05 15.14 7.54
C THR A 379 21.06 14.27 8.80
N ASP A 380 20.87 12.95 8.66
CA ASP A 380 20.79 11.98 9.77
C ASP A 380 19.70 12.30 10.82
N ARG A 381 18.70 13.09 10.45
CA ARG A 381 17.58 13.49 11.32
C ARG A 381 16.35 12.59 11.13
N THR A 382 16.54 11.29 11.10
CA THR A 382 15.48 10.30 10.82
C THR A 382 14.29 10.37 11.79
N ARG A 383 14.52 10.87 13.01
CA ARG A 383 13.43 11.13 13.98
C ARG A 383 12.40 12.12 13.46
N ALA A 384 12.79 13.09 12.61
CA ALA A 384 11.86 14.04 12.02
C ALA A 384 10.82 13.34 11.13
N GLY A 385 11.21 12.31 10.37
CA GLY A 385 10.28 11.50 9.60
C GLY A 385 9.21 10.83 10.47
N GLY A 386 9.63 10.24 11.60
CA GLY A 386 8.71 9.65 12.58
C GLY A 386 7.77 10.68 13.21
N THR A 387 8.27 11.87 13.57
CA THR A 387 7.46 12.97 14.13
C THR A 387 6.43 13.48 13.11
N ILE A 388 6.81 13.64 11.83
CA ILE A 388 5.87 14.05 10.77
C ILE A 388 4.79 12.98 10.58
N ALA A 389 5.16 11.69 10.59
CA ALA A 389 4.18 10.61 10.49
C ALA A 389 3.22 10.58 11.69
N ALA A 390 3.72 10.79 12.91
CA ALA A 390 2.89 10.89 14.12
C ALA A 390 1.96 12.11 14.10
N PHE A 391 2.42 13.24 13.60
CA PHE A 391 1.59 14.43 13.38
C PHE A 391 0.47 14.14 12.36
N GLY A 392 0.80 13.47 11.24
CA GLY A 392 -0.18 12.98 10.28
C GLY A 392 -1.22 12.07 10.93
N ALA A 393 -0.78 11.11 11.77
CA ALA A 393 -1.67 10.19 12.47
C ALA A 393 -2.64 10.92 13.42
N LEU A 394 -2.17 11.94 14.12
CA LEU A 394 -3.03 12.78 14.96
C LEU A 394 -4.09 13.49 14.12
N ILE A 395 -3.71 14.14 13.01
CA ILE A 395 -4.63 14.78 12.08
C ILE A 395 -5.65 13.78 11.55
N THR A 396 -5.17 12.60 11.12
CA THR A 396 -6.02 11.53 10.61
C THR A 396 -7.08 11.15 11.64
N LEU A 397 -6.69 10.81 12.86
CA LEU A 397 -7.65 10.38 13.90
C LEU A 397 -8.65 11.48 14.25
N VAL A 398 -8.18 12.71 14.43
CA VAL A 398 -9.06 13.85 14.76
C VAL A 398 -10.08 14.11 13.64
N LEU A 399 -9.62 14.17 12.38
CA LEU A 399 -10.50 14.46 11.25
C LEU A 399 -11.42 13.29 10.92
N LEU A 400 -10.99 12.05 11.04
CA LEU A 400 -11.88 10.89 10.87
C LEU A 400 -13.03 10.94 11.89
N PHE A 401 -12.72 11.21 13.15
CA PHE A 401 -13.74 11.33 14.20
C PHE A 401 -14.73 12.47 13.95
N LEU A 402 -14.28 13.59 13.39
CA LEU A 402 -15.12 14.76 13.11
C LEU A 402 -15.92 14.66 11.80
N LEU A 403 -15.32 14.11 10.76
CA LEU A 403 -15.88 14.15 9.40
C LEU A 403 -16.67 12.90 9.03
N ILE A 404 -16.31 11.71 9.52
CA ILE A 404 -17.04 10.47 9.18
C ILE A 404 -18.51 10.54 9.61
N PRO A 405 -18.88 10.95 10.85
CA PRO A 405 -20.28 10.99 11.25
C PRO A 405 -21.16 11.92 10.40
N ARG A 406 -20.54 12.93 9.75
CA ARG A 406 -21.24 13.94 8.95
C ARG A 406 -21.25 13.62 7.45
N LEU A 407 -20.16 13.07 6.94
CA LEU A 407 -19.89 12.94 5.51
C LEU A 407 -19.69 11.48 5.07
N GLY A 408 -19.79 10.50 5.98
CA GLY A 408 -19.54 9.09 5.67
C GLY A 408 -18.14 8.88 5.06
N TYR A 409 -18.07 8.03 4.05
CA TYR A 409 -16.81 7.74 3.36
C TYR A 409 -16.17 8.94 2.65
N MET A 410 -16.94 9.97 2.31
CA MET A 410 -16.39 11.23 1.80
C MET A 410 -15.54 11.93 2.86
N GLY A 411 -15.95 11.86 4.14
CA GLY A 411 -15.17 12.37 5.27
C GLY A 411 -13.81 11.67 5.39
N ALA A 412 -13.76 10.36 5.16
CA ALA A 412 -12.52 9.60 5.11
C ALA A 412 -11.59 10.06 3.98
N ALA A 413 -12.12 10.28 2.76
CA ALA A 413 -11.35 10.77 1.63
C ALA A 413 -10.76 12.18 1.88
N TRP A 414 -11.54 13.11 2.40
CA TRP A 414 -11.07 14.46 2.76
C TRP A 414 -10.03 14.43 3.88
N THR A 415 -10.20 13.53 4.86
CA THR A 415 -9.21 13.33 5.93
C THR A 415 -7.85 12.89 5.35
N THR A 416 -7.84 11.94 4.43
CA THR A 416 -6.62 11.46 3.77
C THR A 416 -5.92 12.59 3.02
N LEU A 417 -6.67 13.42 2.30
CA LEU A 417 -6.11 14.59 1.61
C LEU A 417 -5.52 15.59 2.59
N ALA A 418 -6.25 15.94 3.66
CA ALA A 418 -5.78 16.89 4.67
C ALA A 418 -4.54 16.38 5.40
N CYS A 419 -4.50 15.09 5.75
CA CYS A 419 -3.35 14.46 6.38
C CYS A 419 -2.09 14.55 5.49
N TYR A 420 -2.15 14.08 4.26
CA TYR A 420 -0.97 14.05 3.39
C TYR A 420 -0.53 15.45 2.96
N ALA A 421 -1.46 16.37 2.73
CA ALA A 421 -1.14 17.78 2.49
C ALA A 421 -0.43 18.41 3.70
N SER A 422 -0.94 18.19 4.91
CA SER A 422 -0.34 18.69 6.15
C SER A 422 1.06 18.12 6.39
N MET A 423 1.27 16.82 6.13
CA MET A 423 2.58 16.16 6.22
C MET A 423 3.57 16.78 5.22
N ALA A 424 3.13 17.03 3.98
CA ALA A 424 3.97 17.67 2.95
C ALA A 424 4.34 19.12 3.35
N VAL A 425 3.38 19.89 3.86
CA VAL A 425 3.64 21.27 4.33
C VAL A 425 4.60 21.27 5.51
N LEU A 426 4.37 20.43 6.52
CA LEU A 426 5.24 20.34 7.69
C LEU A 426 6.66 19.90 7.30
N SER A 427 6.78 18.90 6.42
CA SER A 427 8.07 18.44 5.88
C SER A 427 8.80 19.54 5.12
N TYR A 428 8.08 20.33 4.32
CA TYR A 428 8.63 21.49 3.60
C TYR A 428 9.18 22.54 4.59
N VAL A 429 8.35 22.99 5.55
CA VAL A 429 8.73 24.03 6.50
C VAL A 429 9.95 23.62 7.33
N TRP A 430 9.98 22.39 7.82
CA TRP A 430 11.14 21.90 8.57
C TRP A 430 12.35 21.67 7.67
N GLY A 431 12.15 21.18 6.47
CA GLY A 431 13.21 20.96 5.49
C GLY A 431 13.91 22.27 5.13
N GLN A 432 13.18 23.35 4.90
CA GLN A 432 13.75 24.66 4.60
C GLN A 432 14.65 25.22 5.72
N ARG A 433 14.39 24.86 6.98
CA ARG A 433 15.23 25.28 8.12
C ARG A 433 16.51 24.48 8.27
N HIS A 434 16.56 23.22 7.79
CA HIS A 434 17.68 22.30 8.06
C HIS A 434 18.49 21.94 6.80
N TYR A 435 17.82 21.88 5.67
CA TYR A 435 18.42 21.54 4.37
C TYR A 435 17.58 22.22 3.28
N ALA A 436 17.78 23.53 3.14
CA ALA A 436 17.01 24.36 2.20
C ALA A 436 17.22 23.89 0.75
N VAL A 437 16.19 23.26 0.19
CA VAL A 437 16.11 22.92 -1.24
C VAL A 437 15.22 23.99 -1.90
N PRO A 438 15.65 24.60 -3.01
CA PRO A 438 14.91 25.70 -3.66
C PRO A 438 13.72 25.15 -4.47
N TYR A 439 12.75 24.51 -3.79
CA TYR A 439 11.53 24.01 -4.42
C TYR A 439 10.70 25.15 -4.99
N ASN A 440 10.31 25.04 -6.24
CA ASN A 440 9.40 25.99 -6.87
C ASN A 440 7.94 25.65 -6.51
N VAL A 441 7.50 26.08 -5.32
CA VAL A 441 6.15 25.80 -4.80
C VAL A 441 5.07 26.35 -5.75
N GLY A 442 5.28 27.53 -6.36
CA GLY A 442 4.33 28.11 -7.31
C GLY A 442 4.13 27.22 -8.55
N ARG A 443 5.23 26.59 -9.07
CA ARG A 443 5.16 25.68 -10.20
C ARG A 443 4.47 24.36 -9.82
N VAL A 444 4.79 23.80 -8.65
CA VAL A 444 4.15 22.58 -8.13
C VAL A 444 2.64 22.79 -7.98
N LEU A 445 2.22 23.85 -7.31
CA LEU A 445 0.80 24.19 -7.16
C LEU A 445 0.15 24.57 -8.50
N GLY A 446 0.91 25.21 -9.42
CA GLY A 446 0.45 25.50 -10.77
C GLY A 446 0.09 24.25 -11.57
N TYR A 447 0.91 23.19 -11.53
CA TYR A 447 0.58 21.92 -12.17
C TYR A 447 -0.67 21.28 -11.55
N MET A 448 -0.79 21.29 -10.22
CA MET A 448 -1.96 20.76 -9.53
C MET A 448 -3.22 21.54 -9.90
N ALA A 449 -3.19 22.87 -9.80
CA ALA A 449 -4.33 23.72 -10.11
C ALA A 449 -4.76 23.61 -11.58
N THR A 450 -3.80 23.62 -12.51
CA THR A 450 -4.09 23.48 -13.95
C THR A 450 -4.76 22.16 -14.25
N ALA A 451 -4.26 21.06 -13.70
CA ALA A 451 -4.85 19.73 -13.94
C ALA A 451 -6.28 19.64 -13.37
N VAL A 452 -6.47 20.11 -12.13
CA VAL A 452 -7.82 20.14 -11.52
C VAL A 452 -8.78 21.02 -12.31
N PHE A 453 -8.33 22.19 -12.75
CA PHE A 453 -9.16 23.09 -13.56
C PHE A 453 -9.53 22.50 -14.93
N LEU A 454 -8.59 21.87 -15.62
CA LEU A 454 -8.85 21.22 -16.90
C LEU A 454 -9.85 20.07 -16.76
N TRP A 455 -9.69 19.25 -15.70
CA TRP A 455 -10.66 18.19 -15.41
C TRP A 455 -12.03 18.76 -15.09
N TRP A 456 -12.13 19.70 -14.14
CA TRP A 456 -13.40 20.29 -13.72
C TRP A 456 -14.09 21.00 -14.89
N GLY A 457 -13.35 21.74 -15.71
CA GLY A 457 -13.88 22.42 -16.90
C GLY A 457 -14.39 21.44 -17.96
N ALA A 458 -13.68 20.31 -18.16
CA ALA A 458 -14.12 19.27 -19.10
C ALA A 458 -15.42 18.58 -18.66
N GLU A 459 -15.66 18.46 -17.35
CA GLU A 459 -16.91 17.89 -16.81
C GLU A 459 -18.13 18.82 -16.98
N GLN A 460 -17.91 20.14 -17.10
CA GLN A 460 -19.00 21.10 -17.30
C GLN A 460 -19.49 21.16 -18.77
N LEU A 461 -18.73 20.57 -19.70
CA LEU A 461 -19.09 20.63 -21.12
C LEU A 461 -20.07 19.50 -21.48
N PRO A 462 -21.26 19.81 -22.00
CA PRO A 462 -22.27 18.81 -22.36
C PRO A 462 -21.93 18.12 -23.68
N LEU A 463 -20.77 17.47 -23.76
CA LEU A 463 -20.30 16.76 -24.93
C LEU A 463 -20.52 15.26 -24.78
N GLU A 464 -20.91 14.60 -25.87
CA GLU A 464 -21.15 13.16 -25.90
C GLU A 464 -20.36 12.48 -27.02
N GLY A 465 -20.27 11.16 -26.94
CA GLY A 465 -19.67 10.32 -27.99
C GLY A 465 -18.20 10.63 -28.26
N ALA A 466 -17.80 10.54 -29.54
CA ALA A 466 -16.39 10.69 -29.94
C ALA A 466 -15.83 12.09 -29.68
N LEU A 467 -16.64 13.15 -29.76
CA LEU A 467 -16.20 14.52 -29.51
C LEU A 467 -15.78 14.75 -28.07
N LYS A 468 -16.50 14.15 -27.12
CA LYS A 468 -16.13 14.15 -25.67
C LYS A 468 -14.72 13.59 -25.48
N TYR A 469 -14.45 12.41 -26.04
CA TYR A 469 -13.14 11.77 -25.87
C TYR A 469 -12.03 12.48 -26.64
N ALA A 470 -12.31 13.03 -27.81
CA ALA A 470 -11.35 13.81 -28.59
C ALA A 470 -10.90 15.08 -27.81
N LEU A 471 -11.87 15.84 -27.24
CA LEU A 471 -11.55 16.99 -26.41
C LEU A 471 -10.73 16.59 -25.17
N ARG A 472 -11.16 15.55 -24.45
CA ARG A 472 -10.46 15.06 -23.25
C ARG A 472 -9.03 14.62 -23.58
N ALA A 473 -8.81 13.93 -24.70
CA ALA A 473 -7.48 13.58 -25.19
C ALA A 473 -6.66 14.83 -25.56
N ALA A 474 -7.25 15.82 -26.21
CA ALA A 474 -6.58 17.07 -26.54
C ALA A 474 -6.15 17.84 -25.28
N LEU A 475 -7.00 17.93 -24.26
CA LEU A 475 -6.67 18.58 -22.99
C LEU A 475 -5.50 17.88 -22.27
N LEU A 476 -5.49 16.55 -22.24
CA LEU A 476 -4.39 15.78 -21.69
C LEU A 476 -3.09 16.02 -22.47
N MET A 477 -3.14 16.00 -23.80
CA MET A 477 -1.97 16.27 -24.64
C MET A 477 -1.44 17.69 -24.45
N VAL A 478 -2.32 18.70 -24.36
CA VAL A 478 -1.94 20.10 -24.11
C VAL A 478 -1.24 20.21 -22.75
N TYR A 479 -1.80 19.59 -21.71
CA TYR A 479 -1.16 19.56 -20.39
C TYR A 479 0.24 18.92 -20.45
N MET A 480 0.35 17.74 -21.06
CA MET A 480 1.65 17.03 -21.19
C MET A 480 2.66 17.84 -22.01
N ALA A 481 2.24 18.47 -23.10
CA ALA A 481 3.10 19.32 -23.93
C ALA A 481 3.59 20.55 -23.18
N ALA A 482 2.70 21.21 -22.41
CA ALA A 482 3.06 22.34 -21.55
C ALA A 482 4.04 21.95 -20.45
N ALA A 483 3.77 20.83 -19.76
CA ALA A 483 4.66 20.29 -18.75
C ALA A 483 6.03 19.91 -19.32
N TRP A 484 6.05 19.24 -20.46
CA TRP A 484 7.28 18.89 -21.18
C TRP A 484 8.08 20.14 -21.58
N ARG A 485 7.42 21.14 -22.17
CA ARG A 485 8.06 22.40 -22.56
C ARG A 485 8.72 23.11 -21.37
N ASN A 486 8.04 23.13 -20.22
CA ASN A 486 8.54 23.76 -19.01
C ASN A 486 9.70 23.01 -18.37
N GLU A 487 9.72 21.67 -18.44
CA GLU A 487 10.69 20.83 -17.75
C GLU A 487 11.78 20.24 -18.67
N ARG A 488 11.69 20.38 -20.00
CA ARG A 488 12.69 19.86 -20.98
C ARG A 488 14.11 20.35 -20.72
N GLY A 489 14.27 21.54 -20.14
CA GLY A 489 15.58 22.08 -19.72
C GLY A 489 16.16 21.35 -18.52
N ALA A 490 15.31 20.75 -17.68
CA ALA A 490 15.71 19.96 -16.52
C ALA A 490 16.24 18.57 -16.88
N LEU A 491 15.80 18.05 -18.05
CA LEU A 491 16.17 16.71 -18.55
C LEU A 491 17.44 16.72 -19.42
N ARG A 492 17.97 17.89 -19.77
CA ARG A 492 19.26 18.00 -20.47
C ARG A 492 20.36 17.80 -19.44
N PRO A 493 21.35 16.90 -19.70
CA PRO A 493 22.54 16.82 -18.89
C PRO A 493 23.18 18.22 -18.83
N SER A 494 23.58 18.66 -17.62
CA SER A 494 24.40 19.86 -17.50
C SER A 494 25.63 19.69 -18.40
N PRO A 495 26.01 20.67 -19.22
CA PRO A 495 27.29 20.61 -19.89
C PRO A 495 28.35 20.34 -18.81
N SER A 496 29.04 19.24 -18.92
CA SER A 496 30.20 18.91 -18.08
C SER A 496 31.16 20.09 -18.11
N ALA A 497 31.26 20.82 -17.00
CA ALA A 497 32.38 21.71 -16.76
C ALA A 497 33.59 20.91 -16.29
#